data_2f11f680b80796f057c0fe829ebf8f43
#
_entry.id   2f11f680b80796f057c0fe829ebf8f43
#
_cell.length_a   1.000
_cell.length_b   1.000
_cell.length_c   1.000
_cell.angle_alpha   90.00
_cell.angle_beta   90.00
_cell.angle_gamma   90.00
#
_symmetry.space_group_name_H-M   'P 1'
#
loop_
_entity.id
_entity.type
_entity.pdbx_description
1 polymer ?
#
loop_
_entity_poly.entity_id
_entity_poly.type
_entity_poly.pdbx_seq_one_letter_code
_entity_poly.pdbx_strand_id
1 'polypeptide(L)' 'MIKSEAIANIIRDDSWIEAMANLTKLNVDIICNSDVEEKEIREIAYMKVKVINEIMGHLESLASDEKINSKKWKI' A
#
# COMPACT_ATOMS: atom_id res chain seq x y z
N MET A 1 20.19 -6.08 -6.49
CA MET A 1 19.09 -7.04 -6.72
C MET A 1 18.18 -7.09 -5.49
N ILE A 2 16.88 -7.05 -5.71
CA ILE A 2 15.91 -7.12 -4.62
C ILE A 2 15.71 -8.58 -4.24
N LYS A 3 15.83 -8.87 -2.93
CA LYS A 3 15.61 -10.22 -2.42
C LYS A 3 14.17 -10.35 -1.91
N SER A 4 13.43 -11.28 -2.47
CA SER A 4 12.03 -11.52 -2.08
C SER A 4 11.88 -11.78 -0.58
N GLU A 5 12.82 -12.52 0.00
CA GLU A 5 12.80 -12.83 1.43
C GLU A 5 12.92 -11.58 2.29
N ALA A 6 13.81 -10.66 1.91
CA ALA A 6 13.96 -9.41 2.65
C ALA A 6 12.69 -8.57 2.61
N ILE A 7 12.05 -8.51 1.45
CA ILE A 7 10.79 -7.78 1.30
C ILE A 7 9.68 -8.47 2.09
N ALA A 8 9.62 -9.81 2.04
CA ALA A 8 8.63 -10.56 2.80
C ALA A 8 8.74 -10.27 4.31
N ASN A 9 9.97 -10.15 4.81
CA ASN A 9 10.21 -9.82 6.21
C ASN A 9 9.70 -8.43 6.56
N ILE A 10 9.87 -7.47 5.64
CA ILE A 10 9.37 -6.10 5.85
C ILE A 10 7.86 -6.08 5.93
N ILE A 11 7.18 -6.70 4.98
CA ILE A 11 5.71 -6.64 4.93
C ILE A 11 5.02 -7.46 6.01
N ARG A 12 5.76 -8.35 6.69
CA ARG A 12 5.25 -9.12 7.82
C ARG A 12 5.54 -8.46 9.16
N ASP A 13 6.36 -7.44 9.16
CA ASP A 13 6.72 -6.72 10.38
C ASP A 13 5.50 -5.99 10.92
N ASP A 14 5.17 -6.22 12.19
CA ASP A 14 3.99 -5.61 12.81
C ASP A 14 4.05 -4.07 12.80
N SER A 15 5.24 -3.51 12.99
CA SER A 15 5.41 -2.06 12.96
C SER A 15 5.14 -1.47 11.58
N TRP A 16 5.56 -2.18 10.54
CA TRP A 16 5.28 -1.78 9.16
C TRP A 16 3.77 -1.81 8.88
N ILE A 17 3.13 -2.93 9.25
CA ILE A 17 1.68 -3.10 9.04
C ILE A 17 0.92 -1.99 9.77
N GLU A 18 1.26 -1.75 11.03
CA GLU A 18 0.62 -0.71 11.83
C GLU A 18 0.84 0.69 11.24
N ALA A 19 2.06 0.99 10.81
CA ALA A 19 2.38 2.28 10.21
C ALA A 19 1.57 2.52 8.94
N MET A 20 1.45 1.52 8.08
CA MET A 20 0.69 1.64 6.85
C MET A 20 -0.80 1.77 7.13
N ALA A 21 -1.31 1.03 8.10
CA ALA A 21 -2.71 1.12 8.51
C ALA A 21 -3.02 2.50 9.08
N ASN A 22 -2.14 3.03 9.91
CA ASN A 22 -2.31 4.37 10.50
C ASN A 22 -2.30 5.46 9.44
N LEU A 23 -1.38 5.36 8.49
CA LEU A 23 -1.29 6.36 7.42
C LEU A 23 -2.54 6.32 6.54
N THR A 24 -3.03 5.13 6.22
CA THR A 24 -4.27 4.98 5.46
C THR A 24 -5.43 5.58 6.23
N LYS A 25 -5.54 5.28 7.52
CA LYS A 25 -6.62 5.80 8.35
C LYS A 25 -6.60 7.32 8.42
N LEU A 26 -5.43 7.93 8.57
CA LEU A 26 -5.30 9.38 8.61
C LEU A 26 -5.89 10.02 7.35
N ASN A 27 -5.59 9.45 6.19
CA ASN A 27 -6.10 9.99 4.94
C ASN A 27 -7.59 9.72 4.75
N VAL A 28 -8.07 8.56 5.18
CA VAL A 28 -9.51 8.26 5.14
C VAL A 28 -10.26 9.22 6.06
N ASP A 29 -9.72 9.51 7.24
CA ASP A 29 -10.34 10.46 8.16
C ASP A 29 -10.42 11.86 7.56
N ILE A 30 -9.40 12.29 6.83
CA ILE A 30 -9.41 13.56 6.11
C ILE A 30 -10.56 13.57 5.08
N ILE A 31 -10.71 12.50 4.34
CA ILE A 31 -11.79 12.39 3.35
C ILE A 31 -13.16 12.49 4.03
N CYS A 32 -13.34 11.75 5.11
CA CYS A 32 -14.62 11.68 5.80
C CYS A 32 -14.99 12.96 6.54
N ASN A 33 -14.00 13.69 7.03
CA ASN A 33 -14.22 14.86 7.87
C ASN A 33 -14.05 16.21 7.13
N SER A 34 -13.72 16.16 5.84
CA SER A 34 -13.59 17.39 5.07
C SER A 34 -14.95 17.99 4.75
N ASP A 35 -15.00 19.32 4.68
CA ASP A 35 -16.22 20.03 4.28
C ASP A 35 -16.44 19.89 2.79
N VAL A 36 -17.68 20.09 2.37
CA VAL A 36 -18.07 20.00 0.96
C VAL A 36 -17.17 20.87 0.07
N GLU A 37 -16.75 22.03 0.57
CA GLU A 37 -15.92 22.96 -0.17
C GLU A 37 -14.45 22.55 -0.26
N GLU A 38 -14.02 21.60 0.57
CA GLU A 38 -12.63 21.15 0.61
C GLU A 38 -12.35 19.99 -0.35
N LYS A 39 -12.76 20.16 -1.59
CA LYS A 39 -12.64 19.15 -2.61
C LYS A 39 -11.20 18.76 -2.90
N GLU A 40 -10.31 19.74 -2.98
CA GLU A 40 -8.90 19.47 -3.27
C GLU A 40 -8.24 18.65 -2.17
N ILE A 41 -8.58 18.95 -0.92
CA ILE A 41 -8.05 18.21 0.23
C ILE A 41 -8.47 16.74 0.14
N ARG A 42 -9.73 16.49 -0.19
CA ARG A 42 -10.23 15.12 -0.36
C ARG A 42 -9.54 14.40 -1.50
N GLU A 43 -9.35 15.07 -2.61
CA GLU A 43 -8.71 14.45 -3.78
C GLU A 43 -7.28 14.08 -3.48
N ILE A 44 -6.54 14.96 -2.79
CA ILE A 44 -5.16 14.67 -2.41
C ILE A 44 -5.11 13.48 -1.45
N ALA A 45 -5.98 13.46 -0.45
CA ALA A 45 -6.04 12.35 0.51
C ALA A 45 -6.38 11.04 -0.19
N TYR A 46 -7.33 11.07 -1.12
CA TYR A 46 -7.70 9.92 -1.90
C TYR A 46 -6.53 9.40 -2.72
N MET A 47 -5.80 10.29 -3.37
CA MET A 47 -4.61 9.92 -4.14
C MET A 47 -3.55 9.29 -3.26
N LYS A 48 -3.37 9.80 -2.05
CA LYS A 48 -2.41 9.23 -1.10
C LYS A 48 -2.78 7.80 -0.72
N VAL A 49 -4.06 7.53 -0.49
CA VAL A 49 -4.52 6.17 -0.21
C VAL A 49 -4.23 5.25 -1.40
N LYS A 50 -4.46 5.73 -2.61
CA LYS A 50 -4.17 4.96 -3.83
C LYS A 50 -2.68 4.65 -3.94
N VAL A 51 -1.82 5.62 -3.64
CA VAL A 51 -0.37 5.42 -3.69
C VAL A 51 0.08 4.43 -2.61
N ILE A 52 -0.47 4.53 -1.40
CA ILE A 52 -0.15 3.59 -0.32
C ILE A 52 -0.50 2.16 -0.75
N ASN A 53 -1.68 1.97 -1.33
CA ASN A 53 -2.11 0.67 -1.81
C ASN A 53 -1.21 0.15 -2.93
N GLU A 54 -0.77 1.04 -3.81
CA GLU A 54 0.15 0.69 -4.88
C GLU A 54 1.50 0.22 -4.33
N ILE A 55 2.04 0.94 -3.35
CA ILE A 55 3.31 0.56 -2.72
C ILE A 55 3.17 -0.80 -2.04
N MET A 56 2.11 -1.00 -1.27
CA MET A 56 1.88 -2.26 -0.58
C MET A 56 1.73 -3.42 -1.55
N GLY A 57 0.97 -3.20 -2.62
CA GLY A 57 0.80 -4.22 -3.65
C GLY A 57 2.09 -4.56 -4.37
N HIS A 58 2.91 -3.54 -4.63
CA HIS A 58 4.20 -3.75 -5.28
C HIS A 58 5.14 -4.56 -4.39
N LEU A 59 5.18 -4.24 -3.11
CA LEU A 59 6.01 -4.98 -2.16
C LEU A 59 5.56 -6.44 -2.03
N GLU A 60 4.25 -6.67 -2.02
CA GLU A 60 3.72 -8.02 -2.00
C GLU A 60 4.11 -8.80 -3.25
N SER A 61 4.10 -8.15 -4.39
CA SER A 61 4.54 -8.76 -5.66
C SER A 61 6.00 -9.15 -5.60
N LEU A 62 6.85 -8.27 -5.06
CA LEU A 62 8.26 -8.56 -4.91
C LEU A 62 8.52 -9.70 -3.94
N ALA A 63 7.75 -9.74 -2.85
CA ALA A 63 7.89 -10.77 -1.83
C ALA A 63 7.55 -12.18 -2.34
N SER A 64 6.64 -12.25 -3.31
CA SER A 64 6.20 -13.52 -3.87
C SER A 64 6.61 -13.68 -5.34
N ASP A 65 7.69 -13.02 -5.72
CA ASP A 65 8.14 -12.96 -7.10
C ASP A 65 8.30 -14.34 -7.74
N GLU A 66 8.96 -15.27 -7.07
CA GLU A 66 9.15 -16.62 -7.61
C GLU A 66 7.84 -17.33 -7.87
N LYS A 67 6.88 -17.20 -6.96
CA LYS A 67 5.57 -17.81 -7.12
C LYS A 67 4.78 -17.16 -8.24
N ILE A 68 4.86 -15.86 -8.33
CA ILE A 68 4.17 -15.09 -9.36
C ILE A 68 4.72 -15.44 -10.73
N ASN A 69 6.03 -15.48 -10.88
CA ASN A 69 6.65 -15.86 -12.14
C ASN A 69 6.23 -17.24 -12.57
N SER A 70 6.24 -18.19 -11.66
CA SER A 70 5.85 -19.56 -11.93
C SER A 70 4.41 -19.66 -12.43
N LYS A 71 3.50 -18.91 -11.81
CA LYS A 71 2.09 -18.91 -12.19
C LYS A 71 1.83 -18.11 -13.45
N LYS A 72 2.53 -17.01 -13.60
CA LYS A 72 2.34 -16.09 -14.71
C LYS A 72 2.58 -16.73 -16.06
N TRP A 73 3.57 -17.59 -16.11
CA TRP A 73 3.93 -18.24 -17.38
C TRP A 73 3.02 -19.39 -17.77
N LYS A 74 2.12 -19.76 -16.90
CA LYS A 74 1.14 -20.79 -17.19
C LYS A 74 -0.15 -20.26 -17.78
N ILE A 75 -0.25 -18.96 -17.81
CA ILE A 75 -1.40 -18.29 -18.42
C ILE A 75 -1.15 -18.13 -19.91
#